data_4ae9540b5da8da30362b917b036df0b1
#
_entry.id   4ae9540b5da8da30362b917b036df0b1
#
_cell.length_a   1.000
_cell.length_b   1.000
_cell.length_c   1.000
_cell.angle_alpha   90.00
_cell.angle_beta   90.00
_cell.angle_gamma   90.00
#
_symmetry.space_group_name_H-M   'P 1'
#
loop_
_entity.id
_entity.type
_entity.pdbx_description
1 polymer ?
#
loop_
_entity_poly.entity_id
_entity_poly.type
_entity_poly.pdbx_seq_one_letter_code
_entity_poly.pdbx_strand_id
1 'polypeptide(L)'
;QSGVTSLKIEGRMKSPEYVYAVTKIYRRLLDERRAALPDELNELSAVFSRSGFTDGYFTGRVGKSMFGVRTEADKARTRALSVRIEKRRIPVSLALTVTDGAPAALTATSGGISATATGDVPSPAVARPLEASALRARMEKSGSTPFRIESCSVTLGEGLFLPIDRQNALRNDALGALAHRLDEQRKADYGPPCIENIPHPESVPKSTSDERTRGLVLRFDNHVPDESLLRILRSSVRGESSVRGESSVRGESSVVRIDLPLHALPDRLPGDPACYCAVLPRVVFDSDIPDIRRLLQAAKARGITHVMLPSAALLPLCEGFTLHGDYTLNVYNSRTFAAFAALGLSSLFLSPEAKAAAFRSVQGAAREVLFYGRAPVMHTEVCILQNLQPCNASAGCRGVLTDRTGARFPILREFRHRNTIYNAVPTCLFDKQSRLKDDADLFCLLFTDERADEVHRLIDCAKRGENPLTAFTRMYI
;
A
#
# COMPACT_ATOMS: atom_id res chain seq x y z
N GLN A 1 26.63 -0.60 -25.05
CA GLN A 1 28.05 -1.01 -25.02
C GLN A 1 28.48 -1.58 -23.67
N SER A 2 27.74 -1.26 -22.58
CA SER A 2 28.01 -1.75 -21.21
C SER A 2 27.52 -3.19 -20.94
N GLY A 3 26.87 -3.86 -21.90
CA GLY A 3 26.30 -5.20 -21.72
C GLY A 3 25.02 -5.25 -20.88
N VAL A 4 24.45 -4.10 -20.50
CA VAL A 4 23.19 -4.04 -19.77
C VAL A 4 22.03 -4.47 -20.68
N THR A 5 21.26 -5.46 -20.24
CA THR A 5 20.16 -6.05 -21.02
C THR A 5 18.84 -5.29 -20.87
N SER A 6 18.66 -4.51 -19.79
CA SER A 6 17.43 -3.77 -19.50
C SER A 6 17.72 -2.45 -18.80
N LEU A 7 16.97 -1.41 -19.15
CA LEU A 7 17.02 -0.10 -18.52
C LEU A 7 15.71 0.16 -17.78
N LYS A 8 15.79 0.46 -16.48
CA LYS A 8 14.64 0.84 -15.68
C LYS A 8 14.53 2.38 -15.60
N ILE A 9 13.39 2.91 -16.03
CA ILE A 9 13.05 4.33 -15.89
C ILE A 9 12.10 4.47 -14.70
N GLU A 10 12.51 5.24 -13.68
CA GLU A 10 11.69 5.47 -12.50
C GLU A 10 10.82 6.71 -12.71
N GLY A 11 9.50 6.49 -12.74
CA GLY A 11 8.49 7.53 -13.02
C GLY A 11 7.53 7.82 -11.88
N ARG A 12 7.68 7.15 -10.71
CA ARG A 12 6.79 7.37 -9.57
C ARG A 12 6.85 8.82 -9.11
N MET A 13 5.68 9.43 -8.89
CA MET A 13 5.54 10.85 -8.50
C MET A 13 6.08 11.84 -9.54
N LYS A 14 6.26 11.41 -10.79
CA LYS A 14 6.66 12.26 -11.92
C LYS A 14 5.48 12.54 -12.82
N SER A 15 5.57 13.66 -13.57
CA SER A 15 4.52 14.02 -14.54
C SER A 15 4.56 13.08 -15.77
N PRO A 16 3.43 12.91 -16.47
CA PRO A 16 3.39 12.14 -17.72
C PRO A 16 4.40 12.65 -18.76
N GLU A 17 4.63 13.96 -18.81
CA GLU A 17 5.59 14.61 -19.72
C GLU A 17 7.02 14.12 -19.46
N TYR A 18 7.39 13.97 -18.18
CA TYR A 18 8.69 13.42 -17.80
C TYR A 18 8.85 11.97 -18.34
N VAL A 19 7.85 11.12 -18.06
CA VAL A 19 7.90 9.72 -18.48
C VAL A 19 7.99 9.61 -20.00
N TYR A 20 7.18 10.40 -20.71
CA TYR A 20 7.18 10.45 -22.18
C TYR A 20 8.53 10.89 -22.75
N ALA A 21 9.05 12.05 -22.31
CA ALA A 21 10.28 12.62 -22.85
C ALA A 21 11.48 11.69 -22.61
N VAL A 22 11.63 11.17 -21.39
CA VAL A 22 12.72 10.27 -21.04
C VAL A 22 12.63 8.99 -21.87
N THR A 23 11.45 8.36 -21.92
CA THR A 23 11.26 7.12 -22.68
C THR A 23 11.49 7.32 -24.17
N LYS A 24 11.00 8.43 -24.76
CA LYS A 24 11.18 8.78 -26.17
C LYS A 24 12.66 8.91 -26.54
N ILE A 25 13.42 9.64 -25.72
CA ILE A 25 14.85 9.86 -25.98
C ILE A 25 15.62 8.55 -25.86
N TYR A 26 15.48 7.82 -24.74
CA TYR A 26 16.17 6.55 -24.55
C TYR A 26 15.79 5.51 -25.63
N ARG A 27 14.52 5.46 -26.05
CA ARG A 27 14.09 4.56 -27.12
C ARG A 27 14.81 4.89 -28.45
N ARG A 28 14.87 6.18 -28.80
CA ARG A 28 15.59 6.63 -29.99
C ARG A 28 17.07 6.26 -29.93
N LEU A 29 17.75 6.52 -28.81
CA LEU A 29 19.17 6.23 -28.63
C LEU A 29 19.46 4.72 -28.78
N LEU A 30 18.56 3.86 -28.31
CA LEU A 30 18.66 2.42 -28.45
C LEU A 30 18.44 1.96 -29.90
N ASP A 31 17.45 2.54 -30.59
CA ASP A 31 17.15 2.20 -31.99
C ASP A 31 18.27 2.64 -32.93
N GLU A 32 18.78 3.85 -32.73
CA GLU A 32 19.86 4.42 -33.54
C GLU A 32 21.27 3.99 -33.07
N ARG A 33 21.37 3.27 -31.95
CA ARG A 33 22.63 2.75 -31.37
C ARG A 33 23.73 3.81 -31.24
N ARG A 34 23.37 5.02 -30.84
CA ARG A 34 24.29 6.15 -30.69
C ARG A 34 24.24 6.77 -29.30
N ALA A 35 25.20 7.64 -29.00
CA ALA A 35 25.19 8.48 -27.84
C ALA A 35 24.16 9.62 -27.98
N ALA A 36 23.75 10.19 -26.84
CA ALA A 36 22.84 11.34 -26.81
C ALA A 36 23.51 12.60 -27.38
N LEU A 37 22.76 13.35 -28.18
CA LEU A 37 23.16 14.66 -28.68
C LEU A 37 23.03 15.72 -27.57
N PRO A 38 23.74 16.86 -27.68
CA PRO A 38 23.64 17.93 -26.69
C PRO A 38 22.22 18.39 -26.42
N ASP A 39 21.38 18.52 -27.44
CA ASP A 39 19.98 18.94 -27.30
C ASP A 39 19.14 17.88 -26.55
N GLU A 40 19.39 16.58 -26.79
CA GLU A 40 18.72 15.51 -26.05
C GLU A 40 19.13 15.48 -24.57
N LEU A 41 20.41 15.76 -24.27
CA LEU A 41 20.89 15.89 -22.90
C LEU A 41 20.28 17.12 -22.22
N ASN A 42 20.14 18.22 -22.94
CA ASN A 42 19.47 19.41 -22.44
C ASN A 42 17.99 19.16 -22.16
N GLU A 43 17.29 18.43 -23.04
CA GLU A 43 15.88 18.05 -22.83
C GLU A 43 15.75 17.12 -21.61
N LEU A 44 16.58 16.09 -21.48
CA LEU A 44 16.60 15.21 -20.31
C LEU A 44 16.87 15.98 -19.01
N SER A 45 17.84 16.91 -19.05
CA SER A 45 18.14 17.76 -17.89
C SER A 45 16.95 18.65 -17.51
N ALA A 46 16.26 19.23 -18.49
CA ALA A 46 15.15 20.15 -18.24
C ALA A 46 13.91 19.46 -17.67
N VAL A 47 13.58 18.23 -18.08
CA VAL A 47 12.39 17.54 -17.58
C VAL A 47 12.59 16.92 -16.18
N PHE A 48 13.83 16.66 -15.78
CA PHE A 48 14.07 15.91 -14.52
C PHE A 48 15.00 16.60 -13.53
N SER A 49 16.01 17.32 -14.00
CA SER A 49 17.18 17.65 -13.17
C SER A 49 16.83 18.54 -11.97
N ARG A 50 17.45 18.18 -10.85
CA ARG A 50 17.60 19.04 -9.67
C ARG A 50 19.04 19.53 -9.66
N SER A 51 19.39 20.51 -10.54
CA SER A 51 20.74 21.07 -10.68
C SER A 51 21.76 20.19 -11.43
N GLY A 52 21.33 19.30 -12.32
CA GLY A 52 22.21 18.48 -13.17
C GLY A 52 22.15 16.97 -12.90
N PHE A 53 23.01 16.23 -13.59
CA PHE A 53 23.16 14.80 -13.41
C PHE A 53 24.23 14.51 -12.36
N THR A 54 24.15 13.35 -11.71
CA THR A 54 25.18 12.82 -10.82
C THR A 54 25.58 11.41 -11.24
N ASP A 55 26.84 11.11 -11.14
CA ASP A 55 27.42 9.78 -11.33
C ASP A 55 27.92 9.17 -9.99
N GLY A 56 27.56 9.81 -8.85
CA GLY A 56 28.09 9.48 -7.55
C GLY A 56 27.89 8.01 -7.17
N TYR A 57 26.73 7.41 -7.44
CA TYR A 57 26.51 5.98 -7.19
C TYR A 57 27.34 5.10 -8.15
N PHE A 58 27.48 5.51 -9.39
CA PHE A 58 28.25 4.74 -10.38
C PHE A 58 29.76 4.77 -10.10
N THR A 59 30.27 5.91 -9.65
CA THR A 59 31.69 6.10 -9.35
C THR A 59 32.05 5.80 -7.90
N GLY A 60 31.08 5.51 -7.02
CA GLY A 60 31.28 5.35 -5.59
C GLY A 60 31.53 6.67 -4.83
N ARG A 61 31.46 7.83 -5.49
CA ARG A 61 31.65 9.16 -4.88
C ARG A 61 30.34 9.69 -4.30
N VAL A 62 29.87 9.04 -3.25
CA VAL A 62 28.60 9.41 -2.59
C VAL A 62 28.82 10.60 -1.65
N GLY A 63 28.02 11.66 -1.79
CA GLY A 63 28.16 12.85 -0.95
C GLY A 63 27.02 13.87 -1.15
N LYS A 64 27.10 14.98 -0.42
CA LYS A 64 26.09 16.06 -0.46
C LYS A 64 25.90 16.66 -1.86
N SER A 65 26.94 16.64 -2.70
CA SER A 65 26.90 17.12 -4.09
C SER A 65 25.91 16.37 -4.98
N MET A 66 25.47 15.15 -4.58
CA MET A 66 24.46 14.38 -5.29
C MET A 66 23.03 14.93 -5.11
N PHE A 67 22.82 15.75 -4.09
CA PHE A 67 21.52 16.32 -3.76
C PHE A 67 21.37 17.71 -4.35
N GLY A 68 20.66 17.80 -5.48
CA GLY A 68 20.28 19.10 -6.04
C GLY A 68 18.94 19.60 -5.53
N VAL A 69 18.78 20.91 -5.49
CA VAL A 69 17.50 21.57 -5.19
C VAL A 69 16.92 22.10 -6.51
N ARG A 70 15.66 21.75 -6.79
CA ARG A 70 14.96 22.23 -7.99
C ARG A 70 14.64 23.71 -7.84
N THR A 71 15.17 24.55 -8.72
CA THR A 71 14.94 26.00 -8.75
C THR A 71 13.66 26.36 -9.51
N GLU A 72 13.17 27.60 -9.35
CA GLU A 72 12.07 28.10 -10.18
C GLU A 72 12.45 28.18 -11.67
N ALA A 73 13.73 28.41 -11.99
CA ALA A 73 14.23 28.36 -13.35
C ALA A 73 14.09 26.95 -13.97
N ASP A 74 14.33 25.89 -13.20
CA ASP A 74 14.13 24.51 -13.65
C ASP A 74 12.65 24.21 -13.91
N LYS A 75 11.76 24.75 -13.07
CA LYS A 75 10.30 24.62 -13.27
C LYS A 75 9.84 25.37 -14.52
N ALA A 76 10.38 26.57 -14.76
CA ALA A 76 10.07 27.36 -15.94
C ALA A 76 10.55 26.67 -17.23
N ARG A 77 11.76 26.10 -17.23
CA ARG A 77 12.27 25.29 -18.35
C ARG A 77 11.37 24.07 -18.63
N THR A 78 10.92 23.35 -17.59
CA THR A 78 10.02 22.21 -17.76
C THR A 78 8.67 22.62 -18.36
N ARG A 79 8.14 23.80 -17.99
CA ARG A 79 6.90 24.34 -18.57
C ARG A 79 7.09 24.80 -20.02
N ALA A 80 8.26 25.34 -20.37
CA ALA A 80 8.59 25.79 -21.72
C ALA A 80 8.81 24.61 -22.70
N LEU A 81 9.18 23.43 -22.19
CA LEU A 81 9.17 22.19 -22.95
C LEU A 81 7.71 21.79 -23.16
N SER A 82 7.09 22.30 -24.21
CA SER A 82 5.77 21.86 -24.66
C SER A 82 5.87 20.45 -25.21
N VAL A 83 6.03 19.46 -24.32
CA VAL A 83 6.03 18.06 -24.69
C VAL A 83 4.60 17.71 -25.12
N ARG A 84 4.35 17.65 -26.41
CA ARG A 84 3.13 17.06 -26.95
C ARG A 84 3.20 15.56 -26.72
N ILE A 85 2.47 15.09 -25.75
CA ILE A 85 2.21 13.66 -25.59
C ILE A 85 1.28 13.25 -26.74
N GLU A 86 1.84 12.57 -27.74
CA GLU A 86 1.03 11.96 -28.80
C GLU A 86 0.21 10.82 -28.18
N LYS A 87 -1.07 11.06 -27.98
CA LYS A 87 -1.98 10.02 -27.53
C LYS A 87 -2.09 8.98 -28.65
N ARG A 88 -1.69 7.75 -28.39
CA ARG A 88 -1.96 6.62 -29.29
C ARG A 88 -3.47 6.47 -29.39
N ARG A 89 -4.02 6.69 -30.58
CA ARG A 89 -5.44 6.53 -30.88
C ARG A 89 -5.65 5.33 -31.77
N ILE A 90 -6.74 4.62 -31.54
CA ILE A 90 -7.16 3.46 -32.31
C ILE A 90 -7.78 3.95 -33.62
N PRO A 91 -7.32 3.47 -34.79
CA PRO A 91 -7.90 3.85 -36.05
C PRO A 91 -9.30 3.26 -36.22
N VAL A 92 -10.26 4.07 -36.68
CA VAL A 92 -11.66 3.68 -36.87
C VAL A 92 -12.20 4.19 -38.20
N SER A 93 -12.90 3.32 -38.91
CA SER A 93 -13.71 3.68 -40.08
C SER A 93 -15.18 3.79 -39.65
N LEU A 94 -15.88 4.82 -40.14
CA LEU A 94 -17.28 5.09 -39.87
C LEU A 94 -18.12 4.94 -41.16
N ALA A 95 -19.30 4.37 -41.03
CA ALA A 95 -20.32 4.31 -42.09
C ALA A 95 -21.65 4.79 -41.51
N LEU A 96 -22.10 6.00 -41.95
CA LEU A 96 -23.38 6.60 -41.57
C LEU A 96 -24.40 6.41 -42.65
N THR A 97 -25.58 5.93 -42.29
CA THR A 97 -26.76 5.80 -43.17
C THR A 97 -27.88 6.61 -42.56
N VAL A 98 -28.47 7.53 -43.38
CA VAL A 98 -29.62 8.39 -43.05
C VAL A 98 -30.57 8.32 -44.21
N THR A 99 -31.63 7.55 -44.08
CA THR A 99 -32.64 7.32 -45.14
C THR A 99 -34.03 7.63 -44.64
N ASP A 100 -34.93 7.95 -45.54
CA ASP A 100 -36.31 8.24 -45.19
C ASP A 100 -37.03 7.02 -44.58
N GLY A 101 -37.84 7.24 -43.57
CA GLY A 101 -38.64 6.22 -42.91
C GLY A 101 -37.87 5.18 -42.09
N ALA A 102 -36.56 5.25 -42.02
CA ALA A 102 -35.72 4.34 -41.22
C ALA A 102 -34.88 5.09 -40.18
N PRO A 103 -34.61 4.50 -39.00
CA PRO A 103 -33.69 5.10 -38.03
C PRO A 103 -32.30 5.35 -38.61
N ALA A 104 -31.72 6.51 -38.33
CA ALA A 104 -30.34 6.78 -38.70
C ALA A 104 -29.39 5.77 -38.03
N ALA A 105 -28.46 5.18 -38.76
CA ALA A 105 -27.54 4.15 -38.27
C ALA A 105 -26.10 4.56 -38.53
N LEU A 106 -25.25 4.38 -37.53
CA LEU A 106 -23.81 4.59 -37.62
C LEU A 106 -23.05 3.32 -37.21
N THR A 107 -22.30 2.78 -38.13
CA THR A 107 -21.40 1.65 -37.88
C THR A 107 -19.96 2.16 -37.73
N ALA A 108 -19.32 1.80 -36.61
CA ALA A 108 -17.91 2.07 -36.34
C ALA A 108 -17.12 0.74 -36.40
N THR A 109 -16.01 0.71 -37.15
CA THR A 109 -15.21 -0.50 -37.39
C THR A 109 -13.74 -0.25 -37.10
N SER A 110 -13.09 -1.16 -36.37
CA SER A 110 -11.66 -1.14 -36.08
C SER A 110 -11.13 -2.57 -35.97
N GLY A 111 -10.03 -2.91 -36.66
CA GLY A 111 -9.38 -4.20 -36.53
C GLY A 111 -10.27 -5.42 -36.80
N GLY A 112 -11.27 -5.28 -37.68
CA GLY A 112 -12.25 -6.35 -37.98
C GLY A 112 -13.43 -6.41 -37.00
N ILE A 113 -13.44 -5.61 -35.94
CA ILE A 113 -14.55 -5.51 -34.98
C ILE A 113 -15.43 -4.32 -35.34
N SER A 114 -16.75 -4.54 -35.42
CA SER A 114 -17.71 -3.51 -35.76
C SER A 114 -18.79 -3.38 -34.71
N ALA A 115 -19.24 -2.15 -34.46
CA ALA A 115 -20.41 -1.86 -33.64
C ALA A 115 -21.30 -0.85 -34.34
N THR A 116 -22.61 -1.07 -34.30
CA THR A 116 -23.63 -0.19 -34.90
C THR A 116 -24.51 0.40 -33.81
N ALA A 117 -24.69 1.71 -33.85
CA ALA A 117 -25.74 2.41 -33.09
C ALA A 117 -26.84 2.89 -34.03
N THR A 118 -28.06 2.91 -33.52
CA THR A 118 -29.25 3.44 -34.23
C THR A 118 -29.78 4.63 -33.45
N GLY A 119 -30.13 5.68 -34.17
CA GLY A 119 -30.70 6.92 -33.63
C GLY A 119 -32.13 7.13 -34.06
N ASP A 120 -32.56 8.38 -34.03
CA ASP A 120 -33.93 8.76 -34.41
C ASP A 120 -34.17 8.60 -35.93
N VAL A 121 -35.43 8.43 -36.30
CA VAL A 121 -35.86 8.48 -37.70
C VAL A 121 -35.73 9.94 -38.17
N PRO A 122 -35.05 10.23 -39.30
CA PRO A 122 -34.92 11.58 -39.82
C PRO A 122 -36.32 12.08 -40.29
N SER A 123 -36.56 13.38 -40.15
CA SER A 123 -37.77 14.03 -40.64
C SER A 123 -37.51 14.76 -41.95
N PRO A 124 -38.55 15.04 -42.77
CA PRO A 124 -38.40 15.95 -43.90
C PRO A 124 -37.93 17.32 -43.45
N ALA A 125 -36.99 17.93 -44.17
CA ALA A 125 -36.43 19.23 -43.86
C ALA A 125 -37.43 20.35 -44.21
N VAL A 126 -37.73 21.22 -43.24
CA VAL A 126 -38.63 22.37 -43.43
C VAL A 126 -37.90 23.58 -44.06
N ALA A 127 -36.65 23.79 -43.70
CA ALA A 127 -35.91 24.96 -44.15
C ALA A 127 -34.52 24.60 -44.76
N ARG A 128 -33.74 23.75 -44.11
CA ARG A 128 -32.38 23.41 -44.58
C ARG A 128 -32.12 21.90 -44.45
N PRO A 129 -32.04 21.20 -45.57
CA PRO A 129 -31.76 19.78 -45.57
C PRO A 129 -30.34 19.48 -45.12
N LEU A 130 -30.11 18.26 -44.65
CA LEU A 130 -28.79 17.75 -44.32
C LEU A 130 -27.91 17.71 -45.56
N GLU A 131 -26.64 18.02 -45.37
CA GLU A 131 -25.58 17.86 -46.37
C GLU A 131 -24.60 16.78 -45.94
N ALA A 132 -24.23 15.89 -46.85
CA ALA A 132 -23.33 14.78 -46.58
C ALA A 132 -21.92 15.26 -46.07
N SER A 133 -21.46 16.39 -46.61
CA SER A 133 -20.19 17.04 -46.18
C SER A 133 -20.22 17.49 -44.74
N ALA A 134 -21.33 18.13 -44.32
CA ALA A 134 -21.53 18.61 -42.96
C ALA A 134 -21.69 17.46 -41.95
N LEU A 135 -22.40 16.38 -42.34
CA LEU A 135 -22.51 15.16 -41.55
C LEU A 135 -21.16 14.49 -41.36
N ARG A 136 -20.36 14.33 -42.43
CA ARG A 136 -19.01 13.75 -42.38
C ARG A 136 -18.12 14.55 -41.46
N ALA A 137 -18.02 15.85 -41.61
CA ALA A 137 -17.19 16.71 -40.77
C ALA A 137 -17.57 16.66 -39.28
N ARG A 138 -18.82 16.30 -38.98
CA ARG A 138 -19.30 16.12 -37.61
C ARG A 138 -18.98 14.76 -37.05
N MET A 139 -19.13 13.69 -37.86
CA MET A 139 -18.74 12.34 -37.46
C MET A 139 -17.25 12.19 -37.24
N GLU A 140 -16.41 12.90 -37.97
CA GLU A 140 -14.96 12.89 -37.84
C GLU A 140 -14.43 13.51 -36.52
N LYS A 141 -15.28 14.18 -35.75
CA LYS A 141 -14.90 14.73 -34.43
C LYS A 141 -14.85 13.65 -33.37
N SER A 142 -13.70 13.06 -33.13
CA SER A 142 -13.50 12.00 -32.12
C SER A 142 -13.38 12.49 -30.67
N GLY A 143 -13.20 13.80 -30.42
CA GLY A 143 -13.15 14.42 -29.09
C GLY A 143 -12.16 13.76 -28.13
N SER A 144 -12.60 13.43 -26.92
CA SER A 144 -11.82 12.75 -25.87
C SER A 144 -11.81 11.22 -26.00
N THR A 145 -12.41 10.67 -27.06
CA THR A 145 -12.44 9.21 -27.26
C THR A 145 -11.05 8.65 -27.57
N PRO A 146 -10.80 7.36 -27.35
CA PRO A 146 -9.51 6.72 -27.68
C PRO A 146 -9.34 6.52 -29.21
N PHE A 147 -10.24 7.03 -30.03
CA PHE A 147 -10.28 6.76 -31.46
C PHE A 147 -9.75 7.91 -32.31
N ARG A 148 -9.18 7.55 -33.46
CA ARG A 148 -8.86 8.44 -34.57
C ARG A 148 -9.64 7.98 -35.80
N ILE A 149 -10.53 8.85 -36.31
CA ILE A 149 -11.32 8.52 -37.48
C ILE A 149 -10.42 8.59 -38.71
N GLU A 150 -10.30 7.48 -39.44
CA GLU A 150 -9.51 7.38 -40.68
C GLU A 150 -10.36 7.59 -41.92
N SER A 151 -11.60 7.15 -41.87
CA SER A 151 -12.56 7.31 -42.96
C SER A 151 -13.98 7.44 -42.44
N CYS A 152 -14.81 8.17 -43.16
CA CYS A 152 -16.20 8.29 -42.88
C CYS A 152 -17.00 8.30 -44.20
N SER A 153 -17.79 7.23 -44.45
CA SER A 153 -18.72 7.17 -45.54
C SER A 153 -20.11 7.63 -45.05
N VAL A 154 -20.82 8.36 -45.91
CA VAL A 154 -22.16 8.87 -45.60
C VAL A 154 -23.10 8.52 -46.75
N THR A 155 -24.16 7.76 -46.44
CA THR A 155 -25.28 7.52 -47.33
C THR A 155 -26.46 8.35 -46.82
N LEU A 156 -26.91 9.33 -47.61
CA LEU A 156 -27.93 10.31 -47.23
C LEU A 156 -29.05 10.36 -48.24
N GLY A 157 -30.28 10.20 -47.76
CA GLY A 157 -31.51 10.46 -48.55
C GLY A 157 -31.75 11.95 -48.77
N GLU A 158 -32.46 12.31 -49.84
CA GLU A 158 -32.75 13.69 -50.19
C GLU A 158 -33.75 14.36 -49.24
N GLY A 159 -33.55 15.64 -48.98
CA GLY A 159 -34.53 16.48 -48.25
C GLY A 159 -34.71 16.14 -46.76
N LEU A 160 -33.79 15.41 -46.13
CA LEU A 160 -33.89 14.96 -44.74
C LEU A 160 -33.27 15.93 -43.74
N PHE A 161 -33.79 15.86 -42.50
CA PHE A 161 -33.28 16.62 -41.33
C PHE A 161 -33.15 15.69 -40.12
N LEU A 162 -32.03 15.88 -39.38
CA LEU A 162 -31.79 15.27 -38.08
C LEU A 162 -31.12 16.31 -37.16
N PRO A 163 -31.63 16.53 -35.93
CA PRO A 163 -31.07 17.51 -35.01
C PRO A 163 -29.57 17.26 -34.69
N ILE A 164 -28.83 18.31 -34.43
CA ILE A 164 -27.37 18.25 -34.19
C ILE A 164 -27.01 17.44 -32.95
N ASP A 165 -27.77 17.58 -31.88
CA ASP A 165 -27.62 16.80 -30.64
C ASP A 165 -27.84 15.30 -30.89
N ARG A 166 -28.81 14.93 -31.73
CA ARG A 166 -29.04 13.54 -32.10
C ARG A 166 -27.93 12.95 -32.97
N GLN A 167 -27.37 13.75 -33.88
CA GLN A 167 -26.18 13.35 -34.64
C GLN A 167 -24.98 13.09 -33.73
N ASN A 168 -24.76 13.96 -32.72
CA ASN A 168 -23.68 13.80 -31.75
C ASN A 168 -23.90 12.58 -30.81
N ALA A 169 -25.14 12.36 -30.37
CA ALA A 169 -25.50 11.18 -29.58
C ALA A 169 -25.21 9.90 -30.38
N LEU A 170 -25.69 9.79 -31.61
CA LEU A 170 -25.48 8.63 -32.49
C LEU A 170 -23.95 8.30 -32.65
N ARG A 171 -23.12 9.35 -32.85
CA ARG A 171 -21.69 9.18 -32.93
C ARG A 171 -21.11 8.66 -31.62
N ASN A 172 -21.50 9.24 -30.49
CA ASN A 172 -20.99 8.84 -29.19
C ASN A 172 -21.37 7.42 -28.83
N ASP A 173 -22.61 7.03 -29.14
CA ASP A 173 -23.12 5.68 -28.87
C ASP A 173 -22.41 4.62 -29.75
N ALA A 174 -22.17 4.91 -31.02
CA ALA A 174 -21.46 4.00 -31.92
C ALA A 174 -20.01 3.80 -31.47
N LEU A 175 -19.30 4.90 -31.13
CA LEU A 175 -17.93 4.83 -30.63
C LEU A 175 -17.85 4.18 -29.24
N GLY A 176 -18.83 4.42 -28.36
CA GLY A 176 -18.95 3.76 -27.06
C GLY A 176 -19.17 2.26 -27.18
N ALA A 177 -20.08 1.85 -28.05
CA ALA A 177 -20.35 0.44 -28.33
C ALA A 177 -19.12 -0.29 -28.94
N LEU A 178 -18.37 0.38 -29.83
CA LEU A 178 -17.12 -0.16 -30.36
C LEU A 178 -16.07 -0.32 -29.26
N ALA A 179 -15.90 0.68 -28.39
CA ALA A 179 -14.97 0.61 -27.26
C ALA A 179 -15.27 -0.58 -26.35
N HIS A 180 -16.54 -0.81 -26.05
CA HIS A 180 -16.98 -1.94 -25.23
C HIS A 180 -16.65 -3.29 -25.90
N ARG A 181 -16.96 -3.45 -27.21
CA ARG A 181 -16.62 -4.67 -27.94
C ARG A 181 -15.14 -4.95 -28.04
N LEU A 182 -14.33 -3.92 -28.25
CA LEU A 182 -12.86 -4.05 -28.25
C LEU A 182 -12.34 -4.48 -26.87
N ASP A 183 -12.92 -4.00 -25.78
CA ASP A 183 -12.54 -4.39 -24.43
C ASP A 183 -12.98 -5.84 -24.10
N GLU A 184 -14.17 -6.25 -24.55
CA GLU A 184 -14.63 -7.64 -24.41
C GLU A 184 -13.74 -8.62 -25.19
N GLN A 185 -13.39 -8.29 -26.44
CA GLN A 185 -12.47 -9.11 -27.23
C GLN A 185 -11.11 -9.23 -26.54
N ARG A 186 -10.60 -8.11 -26.03
CA ARG A 186 -9.32 -8.10 -25.30
C ARG A 186 -9.38 -8.96 -24.04
N LYS A 187 -10.47 -8.93 -23.28
CA LYS A 187 -10.67 -9.81 -22.13
C LYS A 187 -10.74 -11.27 -22.51
N ALA A 188 -11.41 -11.59 -23.63
CA ALA A 188 -11.48 -12.95 -24.17
C ALA A 188 -10.11 -13.48 -24.60
N ASP A 189 -9.28 -12.64 -25.26
CA ASP A 189 -7.94 -13.01 -25.73
C ASP A 189 -6.97 -13.32 -24.57
N TYR A 190 -7.13 -12.66 -23.42
CA TYR A 190 -6.31 -12.95 -22.24
C TYR A 190 -6.81 -14.16 -21.42
N GLY A 191 -8.02 -14.65 -21.66
CA GLY A 191 -8.66 -15.69 -20.88
C GLY A 191 -8.98 -15.25 -19.44
N PRO A 192 -9.73 -16.03 -18.68
CA PRO A 192 -9.86 -15.83 -17.25
C PRO A 192 -8.48 -16.02 -16.61
N PRO A 193 -8.09 -15.20 -15.60
CA PRO A 193 -6.85 -15.45 -14.88
C PRO A 193 -6.90 -16.91 -14.38
N CYS A 194 -5.85 -17.68 -14.69
CA CYS A 194 -5.73 -19.07 -14.24
C CYS A 194 -5.50 -19.06 -12.72
N ILE A 195 -6.58 -18.87 -11.96
CA ILE A 195 -6.59 -18.97 -10.50
C ILE A 195 -7.12 -20.39 -10.14
N GLU A 196 -6.64 -21.40 -10.87
CA GLU A 196 -6.92 -22.78 -10.50
C GLU A 196 -6.04 -23.15 -9.30
N ASN A 197 -6.70 -23.58 -8.23
CA ASN A 197 -6.10 -24.15 -7.01
C ASN A 197 -5.46 -23.20 -5.97
N ILE A 198 -5.99 -22.01 -5.75
CA ILE A 198 -5.78 -21.38 -4.46
C ILE A 198 -6.75 -22.04 -3.46
N PRO A 199 -6.25 -22.73 -2.39
CA PRO A 199 -7.14 -23.35 -1.41
C PRO A 199 -8.14 -22.33 -0.87
N HIS A 200 -9.43 -22.67 -0.91
CA HIS A 200 -10.45 -21.80 -0.33
C HIS A 200 -10.27 -21.78 1.19
N PRO A 201 -10.47 -20.65 1.89
CA PRO A 201 -10.37 -20.57 3.36
C PRO A 201 -11.18 -21.60 4.14
N GLU A 202 -12.18 -22.20 3.50
CA GLU A 202 -13.03 -23.27 4.08
C GLU A 202 -12.29 -24.58 4.35
N SER A 203 -11.10 -24.80 3.77
CA SER A 203 -10.28 -25.99 3.96
C SER A 203 -9.30 -25.94 5.13
N VAL A 204 -9.23 -24.82 5.86
CA VAL A 204 -8.41 -24.71 7.08
C VAL A 204 -9.07 -25.57 8.18
N PRO A 205 -8.34 -26.51 8.80
CA PRO A 205 -8.90 -27.33 9.89
C PRO A 205 -9.52 -26.41 10.95
N LYS A 206 -10.78 -26.64 11.28
CA LYS A 206 -11.41 -25.94 12.40
C LYS A 206 -10.64 -26.33 13.64
N SER A 207 -9.94 -25.38 14.27
CA SER A 207 -9.41 -25.57 15.60
C SER A 207 -10.58 -25.95 16.50
N THR A 208 -10.47 -27.09 17.18
CA THR A 208 -11.50 -27.63 18.06
C THR A 208 -11.67 -26.87 19.37
N SER A 209 -10.86 -25.80 19.60
CA SER A 209 -10.98 -24.93 20.76
C SER A 209 -11.69 -23.63 20.37
N ASP A 210 -12.95 -23.53 20.76
CA ASP A 210 -13.79 -22.33 20.62
C ASP A 210 -13.40 -21.21 21.63
N GLU A 211 -12.35 -21.42 22.43
CA GLU A 211 -11.80 -20.44 23.38
C GLU A 211 -10.66 -19.64 22.74
N ARG A 212 -11.02 -18.64 21.94
CA ARG A 212 -10.05 -17.64 21.47
C ARG A 212 -9.59 -16.78 22.65
N THR A 213 -8.28 -16.70 22.83
CA THR A 213 -7.70 -15.75 23.80
C THR A 213 -8.08 -14.34 23.40
N ARG A 214 -8.81 -13.63 24.26
CA ARG A 214 -9.20 -12.24 24.07
C ARG A 214 -8.54 -11.37 25.12
N GLY A 215 -8.06 -10.19 24.71
CA GLY A 215 -7.50 -9.24 25.66
C GLY A 215 -6.56 -8.21 25.06
N LEU A 216 -5.90 -7.47 25.93
CA LEU A 216 -4.92 -6.45 25.58
C LEU A 216 -3.52 -7.08 25.45
N VAL A 217 -2.81 -6.69 24.41
CA VAL A 217 -1.39 -6.96 24.24
C VAL A 217 -0.64 -5.65 24.46
N LEU A 218 0.37 -5.67 25.33
CA LEU A 218 1.23 -4.51 25.59
C LEU A 218 2.54 -4.72 24.85
N ARG A 219 2.78 -3.95 23.81
CA ARG A 219 3.99 -4.06 23.00
C ARG A 219 4.88 -2.84 23.18
N PHE A 220 6.14 -3.08 23.51
CA PHE A 220 7.17 -2.06 23.57
C PHE A 220 8.10 -2.19 22.38
N ASP A 221 8.12 -1.18 21.55
CA ASP A 221 8.84 -1.22 20.30
C ASP A 221 10.22 -0.57 20.46
N ASN A 222 11.27 -1.35 20.22
CA ASN A 222 12.68 -0.92 20.29
C ASN A 222 13.20 -0.44 21.65
N HIS A 223 12.44 -0.61 22.71
CA HIS A 223 12.88 -0.34 24.08
C HIS A 223 12.24 -1.32 25.07
N VAL A 224 12.78 -1.42 26.24
CA VAL A 224 12.21 -2.22 27.32
C VAL A 224 11.91 -1.27 28.47
N PRO A 225 10.71 -1.34 29.07
CA PRO A 225 10.40 -0.58 30.30
C PRO A 225 11.37 -0.94 31.43
N ASP A 226 11.54 -0.03 32.36
CA ASP A 226 12.27 -0.35 33.59
C ASP A 226 11.60 -1.47 34.41
N GLU A 227 12.36 -2.06 35.31
CA GLU A 227 11.89 -3.20 36.10
C GLU A 227 10.65 -2.84 36.94
N SER A 228 10.53 -1.62 37.43
CA SER A 228 9.40 -1.16 38.23
C SER A 228 8.11 -1.15 37.41
N LEU A 229 8.17 -0.59 36.21
CA LEU A 229 7.04 -0.58 35.27
C LEU A 229 6.68 -2.02 34.85
N LEU A 230 7.68 -2.84 34.50
CA LEU A 230 7.42 -4.25 34.15
C LEU A 230 6.73 -5.02 35.28
N ARG A 231 7.09 -4.82 36.54
CA ARG A 231 6.43 -5.45 37.71
C ARG A 231 4.97 -5.05 37.81
N ILE A 232 4.66 -3.76 37.59
CA ILE A 232 3.28 -3.26 37.63
C ILE A 232 2.49 -3.81 36.44
N LEU A 233 3.05 -3.76 35.23
CA LEU A 233 2.37 -4.32 34.06
C LEU A 233 2.11 -5.81 34.21
N ARG A 234 3.04 -6.55 34.77
CA ARG A 234 2.91 -7.98 35.05
C ARG A 234 1.74 -8.27 36.02
N SER A 235 1.55 -7.44 37.05
CA SER A 235 0.42 -7.60 37.99
C SER A 235 -0.95 -7.41 37.29
N SER A 236 -0.97 -6.74 36.14
CA SER A 236 -2.17 -6.56 35.32
C SER A 236 -2.42 -7.71 34.36
N VAL A 237 -1.44 -8.62 34.15
CA VAL A 237 -1.62 -9.83 33.34
C VAL A 237 -2.46 -10.84 34.13
N ARG A 238 -3.37 -11.51 33.46
CA ARG A 238 -4.19 -12.58 34.03
C ARG A 238 -3.31 -13.66 34.64
N GLY A 239 -3.16 -13.66 35.94
CA GLY A 239 -2.42 -14.65 36.73
C GLY A 239 -3.28 -15.21 37.82
N GLU A 240 -3.15 -16.44 38.11
CA GLU A 240 -3.56 -17.40 39.13
C GLU A 240 -4.22 -16.96 40.46
N SER A 241 -4.50 -15.71 40.70
CA SER A 241 -5.20 -15.29 41.93
C SER A 241 -6.65 -14.87 41.66
N SER A 242 -7.45 -15.74 41.08
CA SER A 242 -8.89 -15.72 41.31
C SER A 242 -9.26 -16.93 42.15
N VAL A 243 -9.19 -16.78 43.44
CA VAL A 243 -9.95 -17.57 44.41
C VAL A 243 -11.39 -17.70 43.89
N ARG A 244 -11.84 -18.97 43.85
CA ARG A 244 -13.19 -19.38 43.47
C ARG A 244 -14.23 -18.43 44.11
N GLY A 245 -15.09 -17.81 43.27
CA GLY A 245 -16.37 -17.38 43.76
C GLY A 245 -16.84 -15.98 43.45
N GLU A 246 -16.57 -15.39 42.28
CA GLU A 246 -17.42 -14.34 41.75
C GLU A 246 -17.46 -14.41 40.24
N SER A 247 -18.67 -14.49 39.66
CA SER A 247 -18.92 -14.44 38.22
C SER A 247 -18.66 -13.01 37.75
N SER A 248 -17.38 -12.66 37.61
CA SER A 248 -17.02 -11.42 36.91
C SER A 248 -17.19 -11.66 35.43
N VAL A 249 -17.98 -10.82 34.80
CA VAL A 249 -18.13 -10.63 33.36
C VAL A 249 -16.79 -10.96 32.67
N ARG A 250 -16.75 -11.93 31.78
CA ARG A 250 -15.56 -12.38 31.01
C ARG A 250 -15.02 -11.15 30.28
N GLY A 251 -14.00 -10.46 30.87
CA GLY A 251 -13.60 -9.13 30.47
C GLY A 251 -12.62 -9.14 29.31
N GLU A 252 -13.04 -8.61 28.19
CA GLU A 252 -12.23 -8.23 27.01
C GLU A 252 -11.08 -7.25 27.35
N SER A 253 -10.93 -6.85 28.60
CA SER A 253 -10.05 -5.77 29.07
C SER A 253 -8.83 -6.24 29.89
N SER A 254 -8.58 -7.55 29.98
CA SER A 254 -7.40 -8.05 30.70
C SER A 254 -6.16 -8.07 29.79
N VAL A 255 -4.99 -7.72 30.37
CA VAL A 255 -3.71 -7.92 29.67
C VAL A 255 -3.42 -9.41 29.57
N VAL A 256 -3.08 -9.88 28.37
CA VAL A 256 -2.83 -11.30 28.10
C VAL A 256 -1.38 -11.57 27.70
N ARG A 257 -0.65 -10.57 27.16
CA ARG A 257 0.71 -10.73 26.69
C ARG A 257 1.47 -9.41 26.74
N ILE A 258 2.77 -9.47 27.05
CA ILE A 258 3.71 -8.35 27.01
C ILE A 258 4.79 -8.66 25.97
N ASP A 259 4.84 -7.88 24.90
CA ASP A 259 5.75 -8.04 23.80
C ASP A 259 6.97 -7.14 23.96
N LEU A 260 8.17 -7.74 24.01
CA LEU A 260 9.45 -7.05 24.21
C LEU A 260 10.41 -7.36 23.06
N PRO A 261 11.25 -6.40 22.62
CA PRO A 261 12.22 -6.64 21.56
C PRO A 261 13.25 -7.68 21.99
N LEU A 262 13.43 -8.73 21.18
CA LEU A 262 14.34 -9.85 21.46
C LEU A 262 15.77 -9.39 21.81
N HIS A 263 16.27 -8.39 21.09
CA HIS A 263 17.66 -7.90 21.24
C HIS A 263 17.89 -7.05 22.51
N ALA A 264 16.82 -6.66 23.18
CA ALA A 264 16.88 -5.81 24.37
C ALA A 264 16.26 -6.49 25.61
N LEU A 265 15.95 -7.78 25.53
CA LEU A 265 15.39 -8.52 26.68
C LEU A 265 16.29 -8.41 27.90
N PRO A 266 15.76 -8.03 29.07
CA PRO A 266 16.54 -7.96 30.31
C PRO A 266 16.95 -9.37 30.78
N ASP A 267 18.01 -9.44 31.57
CA ASP A 267 18.51 -10.73 32.10
C ASP A 267 17.52 -11.40 33.03
N ARG A 268 16.71 -10.61 33.71
CA ARG A 268 15.61 -11.09 34.56
C ARG A 268 14.30 -10.42 34.18
N LEU A 269 13.28 -11.22 34.06
CA LEU A 269 11.90 -10.77 33.83
C LEU A 269 11.09 -10.96 35.13
N PRO A 270 10.29 -9.98 35.55
CA PRO A 270 9.45 -10.14 36.73
C PRO A 270 8.32 -11.14 36.48
N GLY A 271 8.13 -12.08 37.41
CA GLY A 271 7.03 -13.06 37.43
C GLY A 271 7.19 -14.18 36.42
N ASP A 272 6.07 -14.72 35.90
CA ASP A 272 6.07 -15.83 34.97
C ASP A 272 6.55 -15.43 33.56
N PRO A 273 7.64 -16.03 33.05
CA PRO A 273 8.14 -15.74 31.71
C PRO A 273 7.16 -16.06 30.59
N ALA A 274 6.19 -16.95 30.79
CA ALA A 274 5.22 -17.36 29.78
C ALA A 274 4.26 -16.22 29.35
N CYS A 275 4.17 -15.12 30.09
CA CYS A 275 3.39 -13.95 29.66
C CYS A 275 4.16 -12.98 28.76
N TYR A 276 5.44 -13.22 28.52
CA TYR A 276 6.25 -12.39 27.65
C TYR A 276 6.43 -13.02 26.28
N CYS A 277 6.44 -12.18 25.24
CA CYS A 277 6.72 -12.57 23.87
C CYS A 277 7.97 -11.83 23.37
N ALA A 278 8.93 -12.58 22.84
CA ALA A 278 10.13 -12.02 22.25
C ALA A 278 9.88 -11.58 20.81
N VAL A 279 9.93 -10.28 20.54
CA VAL A 279 9.71 -9.72 19.21
C VAL A 279 11.02 -9.73 18.42
N LEU A 280 11.08 -10.46 17.31
CA LEU A 280 12.23 -10.48 16.42
C LEU A 280 12.40 -9.13 15.71
N PRO A 281 13.64 -8.76 15.34
CA PRO A 281 13.88 -7.57 14.53
C PRO A 281 13.15 -7.64 13.19
N ARG A 282 12.60 -6.53 12.72
CA ARG A 282 11.82 -6.44 11.47
C ARG A 282 12.63 -6.76 10.23
N VAL A 283 13.90 -6.38 10.23
CA VAL A 283 14.84 -6.64 9.15
C VAL A 283 15.97 -7.51 9.70
N VAL A 284 16.16 -8.67 9.07
CA VAL A 284 17.20 -9.65 9.42
C VAL A 284 17.92 -10.04 8.14
N PHE A 285 19.23 -9.82 8.10
CA PHE A 285 20.12 -10.30 7.03
C PHE A 285 20.76 -11.63 7.43
N ASP A 286 21.32 -12.35 6.47
CA ASP A 286 22.02 -13.61 6.73
C ASP A 286 23.14 -13.46 7.78
N SER A 287 23.83 -12.32 7.75
CA SER A 287 24.85 -11.97 8.73
C SER A 287 24.34 -11.80 10.17
N ASP A 288 23.02 -11.57 10.34
CA ASP A 288 22.39 -11.39 11.66
C ASP A 288 21.95 -12.74 12.27
N ILE A 289 21.81 -13.79 11.45
CA ILE A 289 21.26 -15.09 11.87
C ILE A 289 22.00 -15.71 13.08
N PRO A 290 23.35 -15.71 13.16
CA PRO A 290 24.04 -16.24 14.33
C PRO A 290 23.66 -15.53 15.63
N ASP A 291 23.53 -14.21 15.60
CA ASP A 291 23.13 -13.44 16.78
C ASP A 291 21.67 -13.69 17.15
N ILE A 292 20.77 -13.76 16.16
CA ILE A 292 19.35 -14.08 16.40
C ILE A 292 19.21 -15.46 17.06
N ARG A 293 19.93 -16.46 16.58
CA ARG A 293 19.93 -17.80 17.22
C ARG A 293 20.38 -17.76 18.67
N ARG A 294 21.48 -17.07 18.96
CA ARG A 294 22.01 -16.89 20.32
C ARG A 294 20.98 -16.19 21.22
N LEU A 295 20.33 -15.13 20.72
CA LEU A 295 19.31 -14.39 21.47
C LEU A 295 18.05 -15.23 21.72
N LEU A 296 17.60 -16.03 20.76
CA LEU A 296 16.47 -16.95 20.93
C LEU A 296 16.78 -18.04 21.95
N GLN A 297 17.98 -18.62 21.93
CA GLN A 297 18.42 -19.58 22.93
C GLN A 297 18.43 -18.95 24.35
N ALA A 298 18.92 -17.72 24.48
CA ALA A 298 18.91 -16.99 25.74
C ALA A 298 17.47 -16.68 26.21
N ALA A 299 16.56 -16.33 25.32
CA ALA A 299 15.15 -16.12 25.63
C ALA A 299 14.49 -17.42 26.13
N LYS A 300 14.74 -18.54 25.45
CA LYS A 300 14.25 -19.87 25.83
C LYS A 300 14.78 -20.31 27.20
N ALA A 301 16.07 -20.07 27.47
CA ALA A 301 16.70 -20.35 28.77
C ALA A 301 16.09 -19.51 29.92
N ARG A 302 15.52 -18.34 29.64
CA ARG A 302 14.78 -17.51 30.59
C ARG A 302 13.32 -17.91 30.74
N GLY A 303 12.86 -18.98 30.07
CA GLY A 303 11.49 -19.47 30.12
C GLY A 303 10.49 -18.77 29.19
N ILE A 304 10.95 -17.91 28.27
CA ILE A 304 10.08 -17.31 27.25
C ILE A 304 9.69 -18.40 26.26
N THR A 305 8.38 -18.56 26.06
CA THR A 305 7.79 -19.57 25.14
C THR A 305 7.13 -18.95 23.92
N HIS A 306 6.97 -17.64 23.85
CA HIS A 306 6.30 -16.92 22.77
C HIS A 306 7.28 -16.07 21.97
N VAL A 307 7.15 -16.12 20.65
CA VAL A 307 7.96 -15.33 19.70
C VAL A 307 7.07 -14.69 18.65
N MET A 308 7.33 -13.41 18.36
CA MET A 308 6.67 -12.68 17.28
C MET A 308 7.56 -12.61 16.04
N LEU A 309 7.03 -13.06 14.91
CA LEU A 309 7.71 -13.22 13.63
C LEU A 309 7.40 -12.07 12.67
N PRO A 310 8.39 -11.30 12.24
CA PRO A 310 8.22 -10.27 11.23
C PRO A 310 8.26 -10.82 9.79
N SER A 311 8.76 -12.04 9.60
CA SER A 311 8.90 -12.69 8.29
C SER A 311 8.79 -14.21 8.42
N ALA A 312 8.12 -14.85 7.45
CA ALA A 312 8.03 -16.31 7.36
C ALA A 312 9.40 -16.99 7.17
N ALA A 313 10.39 -16.30 6.61
CA ALA A 313 11.74 -16.80 6.44
C ALA A 313 12.44 -17.14 7.77
N LEU A 314 11.96 -16.58 8.89
CA LEU A 314 12.53 -16.82 10.22
C LEU A 314 11.89 -18.01 10.95
N LEU A 315 10.85 -18.63 10.39
CA LEU A 315 10.17 -19.80 10.98
C LEU A 315 11.15 -20.91 11.42
N PRO A 316 12.15 -21.32 10.61
CA PRO A 316 13.09 -22.37 10.99
C PRO A 316 13.97 -22.04 12.21
N LEU A 317 14.08 -20.76 12.58
CA LEU A 317 14.84 -20.34 13.76
C LEU A 317 14.04 -20.44 15.06
N CYS A 318 12.71 -20.53 14.96
CA CYS A 318 11.79 -20.40 16.09
C CYS A 318 11.16 -21.72 16.52
N GLU A 319 11.81 -22.84 16.23
CA GLU A 319 11.34 -24.15 16.62
C GLU A 319 11.19 -24.29 18.13
N GLY A 320 10.04 -24.82 18.56
CA GLY A 320 9.70 -25.02 19.97
C GLY A 320 9.21 -23.75 20.69
N PHE A 321 8.85 -22.71 19.94
CA PHE A 321 8.12 -21.55 20.45
C PHE A 321 6.68 -21.52 19.95
N THR A 322 5.79 -20.90 20.72
CA THR A 322 4.48 -20.46 20.24
C THR A 322 4.66 -19.24 19.37
N LEU A 323 4.20 -19.31 18.12
CA LEU A 323 4.47 -18.30 17.09
C LEU A 323 3.33 -17.30 16.95
N HIS A 324 3.69 -16.03 16.84
CA HIS A 324 2.78 -14.93 16.56
C HIS A 324 3.27 -14.18 15.32
N GLY A 325 2.36 -13.80 14.43
CA GLY A 325 2.71 -13.05 13.22
C GLY A 325 2.64 -11.54 13.45
N ASP A 326 3.73 -10.84 13.15
CA ASP A 326 3.81 -9.37 13.26
C ASP A 326 3.06 -8.67 12.10
N TYR A 327 2.70 -7.39 12.26
CA TYR A 327 2.06 -6.58 11.20
C TYR A 327 2.91 -6.49 9.93
N THR A 328 4.22 -6.72 10.00
CA THR A 328 5.13 -6.77 8.85
C THR A 328 4.88 -7.96 7.92
N LEU A 329 4.17 -9.01 8.37
CA LEU A 329 3.67 -10.07 7.50
C LEU A 329 2.60 -9.57 6.53
N ASN A 330 2.10 -8.37 6.75
CA ASN A 330 1.10 -7.69 5.92
C ASN A 330 -0.14 -8.56 5.64
N VAL A 331 -0.74 -9.09 6.70
CA VAL A 331 -1.95 -9.91 6.62
C VAL A 331 -3.12 -9.01 6.20
N TYR A 332 -3.33 -8.88 4.89
CA TYR A 332 -4.26 -7.92 4.29
C TYR A 332 -5.62 -8.53 3.91
N ASN A 333 -5.69 -9.85 3.77
CA ASN A 333 -6.92 -10.55 3.36
C ASN A 333 -7.03 -11.93 4.03
N SER A 334 -8.22 -12.53 3.93
CA SER A 334 -8.54 -13.84 4.51
C SER A 334 -7.65 -14.98 4.02
N ARG A 335 -7.19 -14.93 2.76
CA ARG A 335 -6.31 -15.98 2.19
C ARG A 335 -4.92 -15.93 2.80
N THR A 336 -4.33 -14.74 2.93
CA THR A 336 -3.06 -14.55 3.62
C THR A 336 -3.17 -14.96 5.08
N PHE A 337 -4.28 -14.60 5.75
CA PHE A 337 -4.55 -15.03 7.11
C PHE A 337 -4.56 -16.57 7.23
N ALA A 338 -5.34 -17.26 6.39
CA ALA A 338 -5.44 -18.72 6.39
C ALA A 338 -4.09 -19.38 6.11
N ALA A 339 -3.30 -18.85 5.18
CA ALA A 339 -1.98 -19.40 4.87
C ALA A 339 -1.03 -19.32 6.07
N PHE A 340 -0.98 -18.21 6.79
CA PHE A 340 -0.14 -18.09 7.98
C PHE A 340 -0.69 -18.90 9.17
N ALA A 341 -2.00 -18.97 9.35
CA ALA A 341 -2.62 -19.85 10.36
C ALA A 341 -2.27 -21.33 10.11
N ALA A 342 -2.27 -21.77 8.83
CA ALA A 342 -1.87 -23.12 8.45
C ALA A 342 -0.38 -23.42 8.72
N LEU A 343 0.48 -22.40 8.79
CA LEU A 343 1.87 -22.53 9.23
C LEU A 343 2.03 -22.64 10.76
N GLY A 344 0.92 -22.65 11.51
CA GLY A 344 0.92 -22.85 12.97
C GLY A 344 1.07 -21.57 13.78
N LEU A 345 0.85 -20.38 13.20
CA LEU A 345 0.87 -19.14 13.95
C LEU A 345 -0.40 -19.02 14.80
N SER A 346 -0.24 -18.80 16.10
CA SER A 346 -1.33 -18.74 17.09
C SER A 346 -2.09 -17.41 17.09
N SER A 347 -1.43 -16.31 16.75
CA SER A 347 -2.08 -15.02 16.46
C SER A 347 -1.45 -14.34 15.22
N LEU A 348 -2.24 -13.51 14.55
CA LEU A 348 -1.80 -12.77 13.38
C LEU A 348 -2.19 -11.31 13.53
N PHE A 349 -1.18 -10.44 13.53
CA PHE A 349 -1.39 -9.00 13.51
C PHE A 349 -1.89 -8.59 12.12
N LEU A 350 -3.12 -8.12 12.05
CA LEU A 350 -3.74 -7.68 10.79
C LEU A 350 -3.02 -6.43 10.26
N SER A 351 -2.86 -6.35 8.95
CA SER A 351 -2.26 -5.15 8.34
C SER A 351 -3.00 -3.89 8.79
N PRO A 352 -2.27 -2.86 9.25
CA PRO A 352 -2.90 -1.57 9.59
C PRO A 352 -3.65 -0.90 8.44
N GLU A 353 -3.42 -1.35 7.20
CA GLU A 353 -4.12 -0.87 5.99
C GLU A 353 -5.38 -1.68 5.66
N ALA A 354 -5.62 -2.80 6.37
CA ALA A 354 -6.78 -3.66 6.14
C ALA A 354 -7.97 -3.24 7.01
N LYS A 355 -9.18 -3.49 6.51
CA LYS A 355 -10.40 -3.39 7.32
C LYS A 355 -10.56 -4.64 8.18
N ALA A 356 -10.59 -4.49 9.52
CA ALA A 356 -10.72 -5.61 10.45
C ALA A 356 -11.96 -6.47 10.17
N ALA A 357 -13.08 -5.87 9.74
CA ALA A 357 -14.31 -6.58 9.38
C ALA A 357 -14.12 -7.62 8.26
N ALA A 358 -13.11 -7.48 7.38
CA ALA A 358 -12.81 -8.47 6.34
C ALA A 358 -12.31 -9.81 6.90
N PHE A 359 -11.97 -9.86 8.19
CA PHE A 359 -11.45 -11.05 8.87
C PHE A 359 -12.46 -11.67 9.85
N ARG A 360 -13.70 -11.21 9.88
CA ARG A 360 -14.72 -11.69 10.83
C ARG A 360 -14.97 -13.20 10.76
N SER A 361 -14.93 -13.77 9.57
CA SER A 361 -15.21 -15.18 9.31
C SER A 361 -13.99 -16.09 9.34
N VAL A 362 -12.75 -15.55 9.46
CA VAL A 362 -11.55 -16.37 9.43
C VAL A 362 -11.32 -17.11 10.77
N GLN A 363 -10.69 -18.27 10.69
CA GLN A 363 -10.39 -19.13 11.83
C GLN A 363 -8.94 -19.63 11.78
N GLY A 364 -8.48 -20.31 12.82
CA GLY A 364 -7.17 -20.96 12.88
C GLY A 364 -6.11 -20.17 13.64
N ALA A 365 -6.28 -18.85 13.83
CA ALA A 365 -5.42 -18.01 14.66
C ALA A 365 -6.23 -16.88 15.30
N ALA A 366 -5.71 -16.25 16.36
CA ALA A 366 -6.30 -15.05 16.94
C ALA A 366 -5.98 -13.83 16.06
N ARG A 367 -6.96 -12.95 15.88
CA ARG A 367 -6.85 -11.72 15.07
C ARG A 367 -6.37 -10.59 15.98
N GLU A 368 -5.19 -10.07 15.73
CA GLU A 368 -4.60 -8.97 16.48
C GLU A 368 -4.66 -7.67 15.67
N VAL A 369 -5.04 -6.56 16.32
CA VAL A 369 -5.16 -5.24 15.69
C VAL A 369 -4.40 -4.17 16.46
N LEU A 370 -3.89 -3.15 15.75
CA LEU A 370 -3.34 -1.96 16.38
C LEU A 370 -4.49 -1.15 17.01
N PHE A 371 -4.55 -1.17 18.33
CA PHE A 371 -5.57 -0.48 19.09
C PHE A 371 -5.12 0.90 19.59
N TYR A 372 -3.82 1.00 19.91
CA TYR A 372 -3.12 2.23 20.20
C TYR A 372 -1.67 2.15 19.70
N GLY A 373 -1.13 3.26 19.24
CA GLY A 373 0.29 3.45 19.00
C GLY A 373 0.63 4.12 17.69
N ARG A 374 1.89 4.45 17.53
CA ARG A 374 2.42 5.09 16.32
C ARG A 374 2.78 4.05 15.28
N ALA A 375 2.11 4.08 14.13
CA ALA A 375 2.48 3.22 13.01
C ALA A 375 3.88 3.58 12.51
N PRO A 376 4.77 2.60 12.25
CA PRO A 376 6.04 2.86 11.58
C PRO A 376 5.77 3.26 10.13
N VAL A 377 6.47 4.32 9.68
CA VAL A 377 6.34 4.85 8.33
C VAL A 377 7.59 4.61 7.48
N MET A 378 8.75 4.34 8.11
CA MET A 378 9.99 4.05 7.42
C MET A 378 10.95 3.25 8.29
N HIS A 379 11.65 2.29 7.66
CA HIS A 379 12.83 1.62 8.22
C HIS A 379 14.05 2.02 7.41
N THR A 380 15.17 2.28 8.08
CA THR A 380 16.43 2.60 7.43
C THR A 380 17.53 1.67 7.90
N GLU A 381 18.33 1.17 6.96
CA GLU A 381 19.54 0.40 7.26
C GLU A 381 20.64 1.30 7.84
N VAL A 382 20.74 2.52 7.34
CA VAL A 382 21.69 3.51 7.84
C VAL A 382 21.13 4.18 9.09
N CYS A 383 21.96 4.29 10.13
CA CYS A 383 21.60 5.01 11.35
C CYS A 383 21.54 6.52 11.09
N ILE A 384 20.33 7.06 11.00
CA ILE A 384 20.09 8.50 10.82
C ILE A 384 20.58 9.29 12.04
N LEU A 385 20.46 8.70 13.21
CA LEU A 385 20.83 9.35 14.48
C LEU A 385 22.33 9.65 14.59
N GLN A 386 23.19 8.87 13.92
CA GLN A 386 24.65 9.16 13.86
C GLN A 386 24.98 10.51 13.20
N ASN A 387 24.10 10.99 12.34
CA ASN A 387 24.28 12.30 11.70
C ASN A 387 23.96 13.47 12.65
N LEU A 388 23.26 13.20 13.75
CA LEU A 388 22.80 14.19 14.71
C LEU A 388 23.68 14.23 15.97
N GLN A 389 24.24 13.09 16.39
CA GLN A 389 25.02 12.96 17.60
C GLN A 389 25.98 11.76 17.49
N PRO A 390 27.13 11.76 18.21
CA PRO A 390 27.99 10.60 18.28
C PRO A 390 27.23 9.37 18.78
N CYS A 391 27.38 8.24 18.08
CA CYS A 391 26.77 7.00 18.51
C CYS A 391 27.54 6.41 19.70
N ASN A 392 26.91 6.39 20.88
CA ASN A 392 27.46 5.75 22.08
C ASN A 392 27.04 4.27 22.24
N ALA A 393 26.45 3.68 21.21
CA ALA A 393 25.92 2.30 21.19
C ALA A 393 24.90 1.98 22.30
N SER A 394 24.45 2.96 23.08
CA SER A 394 23.52 2.73 24.18
C SER A 394 22.12 2.33 23.70
N ALA A 395 21.48 1.43 24.43
CA ALA A 395 20.05 1.20 24.30
C ALA A 395 19.31 2.52 24.59
N GLY A 396 18.38 2.90 23.68
CA GLY A 396 17.58 4.12 23.87
C GLY A 396 17.99 5.32 23.03
N CYS A 397 18.90 5.19 22.07
CA CYS A 397 19.11 6.22 21.06
C CYS A 397 17.81 6.56 20.36
N ARG A 398 17.38 7.82 20.47
CA ARG A 398 16.15 8.34 19.87
C ARG A 398 16.35 9.75 19.34
N GLY A 399 15.53 10.14 18.39
CA GLY A 399 15.53 11.46 17.79
C GLY A 399 14.16 11.83 17.25
N VAL A 400 14.07 12.97 16.60
CA VAL A 400 12.84 13.45 15.98
C VAL A 400 13.20 14.03 14.61
N LEU A 401 12.48 13.56 13.58
CA LEU A 401 12.47 14.20 12.27
C LEU A 401 11.32 15.19 12.22
N THR A 402 11.60 16.44 11.89
CA THR A 402 10.57 17.45 11.69
C THR A 402 10.43 17.72 10.19
N ASP A 403 9.22 17.60 9.65
CA ASP A 403 8.95 17.89 8.26
C ASP A 403 8.73 19.41 8.02
N ARG A 404 8.51 19.79 6.75
CA ARG A 404 8.27 21.19 6.35
C ARG A 404 6.99 21.80 6.93
N THR A 405 6.07 20.98 7.42
CA THR A 405 4.79 21.42 8.03
C THR A 405 4.90 21.55 9.55
N GLY A 406 6.05 21.19 10.13
CA GLY A 406 6.29 21.15 11.57
C GLY A 406 5.85 19.85 12.25
N ALA A 407 5.37 18.84 11.49
CA ALA A 407 5.02 17.55 12.04
C ALA A 407 6.28 16.81 12.53
N ARG A 408 6.20 16.22 13.73
CA ARG A 408 7.32 15.63 14.46
C ARG A 408 7.20 14.10 14.44
N PHE A 409 8.10 13.43 13.74
CA PHE A 409 8.16 11.99 13.58
C PHE A 409 9.23 11.40 14.51
N PRO A 410 8.87 10.63 15.54
CA PRO A 410 9.85 9.96 16.40
C PRO A 410 10.71 9.00 15.61
N ILE A 411 12.00 8.97 15.93
CA ILE A 411 12.99 8.01 15.41
C ILE A 411 13.51 7.19 16.56
N LEU A 412 13.36 5.88 16.48
CA LEU A 412 13.93 4.95 17.44
C LEU A 412 14.97 4.06 16.78
N ARG A 413 16.01 3.74 17.54
CA ARG A 413 17.02 2.76 17.13
C ARG A 413 16.47 1.35 17.26
N GLU A 414 16.72 0.53 16.26
CA GLU A 414 16.50 -0.91 16.26
C GLU A 414 17.79 -1.72 16.35
N PHE A 415 17.65 -3.04 16.25
CA PHE A 415 18.74 -3.99 16.16
C PHE A 415 19.77 -3.57 15.08
N ARG A 416 21.07 -3.73 15.38
CA ARG A 416 22.18 -3.38 14.46
C ARG A 416 22.20 -1.90 14.02
N HIS A 417 21.76 -0.98 14.88
CA HIS A 417 21.73 0.47 14.60
C HIS A 417 20.78 0.91 13.48
N ARG A 418 19.93 0.03 12.96
CA ARG A 418 18.82 0.43 12.06
C ARG A 418 17.90 1.39 12.77
N ASN A 419 17.23 2.23 12.02
CA ASN A 419 16.27 3.14 12.63
C ASN A 419 14.88 2.91 12.08
N THR A 420 13.88 3.06 12.96
CA THR A 420 12.47 3.16 12.61
C THR A 420 11.98 4.57 12.84
N ILE A 421 11.36 5.14 11.83
CA ILE A 421 10.65 6.41 11.93
C ILE A 421 9.17 6.09 12.09
N TYR A 422 8.56 6.69 13.11
CA TYR A 422 7.15 6.48 13.42
C TYR A 422 6.29 7.67 13.02
N ASN A 423 5.00 7.44 12.82
CA ASN A 423 4.05 8.49 12.47
C ASN A 423 4.03 9.61 13.53
N ALA A 424 3.84 10.84 13.09
CA ALA A 424 3.80 12.03 13.95
C ALA A 424 2.67 11.97 14.98
N VAL A 425 1.54 11.33 14.65
CA VAL A 425 0.41 11.14 15.55
C VAL A 425 0.13 9.64 15.75
N PRO A 426 -0.25 9.20 16.96
CA PRO A 426 -0.63 7.83 17.21
C PRO A 426 -2.00 7.50 16.62
N THR A 427 -2.22 6.23 16.35
CA THR A 427 -3.55 5.65 16.18
C THR A 427 -4.17 5.49 17.56
N CYS A 428 -5.49 5.74 17.70
CA CYS A 428 -6.22 5.44 18.91
C CYS A 428 -7.65 5.01 18.57
N LEU A 429 -8.02 3.79 18.99
CA LEU A 429 -9.29 3.14 18.68
C LEU A 429 -10.10 2.78 19.94
N PHE A 430 -9.74 3.30 21.11
CA PHE A 430 -10.35 2.88 22.38
C PHE A 430 -11.87 3.02 22.38
N ASP A 431 -12.40 4.12 21.86
CA ASP A 431 -13.85 4.37 21.71
C ASP A 431 -14.54 3.52 20.62
N LYS A 432 -13.78 2.68 19.90
CA LYS A 432 -14.29 1.76 18.88
C LYS A 432 -14.27 0.29 19.33
N GLN A 433 -13.91 0.01 20.57
CA GLN A 433 -13.79 -1.35 21.11
C GLN A 433 -15.06 -2.17 20.90
N SER A 434 -16.23 -1.61 21.21
CA SER A 434 -17.52 -2.28 21.03
C SER A 434 -17.80 -2.69 19.57
N ARG A 435 -17.33 -1.90 18.61
CA ARG A 435 -17.45 -2.19 17.18
C ARG A 435 -16.46 -3.27 16.71
N LEU A 436 -15.26 -3.28 17.29
CA LEU A 436 -14.16 -4.17 16.89
C LEU A 436 -14.22 -5.54 17.56
N LYS A 437 -15.03 -5.73 18.61
CA LYS A 437 -15.12 -6.99 19.39
C LYS A 437 -15.42 -8.24 18.56
N ASP A 438 -16.14 -8.10 17.46
CA ASP A 438 -16.45 -9.22 16.55
C ASP A 438 -15.39 -9.40 15.46
N ASP A 439 -14.54 -8.39 15.24
CA ASP A 439 -13.57 -8.33 14.15
C ASP A 439 -12.13 -8.63 14.61
N ALA A 440 -11.84 -8.51 15.91
CA ALA A 440 -10.54 -8.74 16.51
C ALA A 440 -10.66 -9.50 17.83
N ASP A 441 -9.63 -10.26 18.16
CA ASP A 441 -9.50 -11.02 19.40
C ASP A 441 -8.49 -10.36 20.35
N LEU A 442 -7.39 -9.81 19.80
CA LEU A 442 -6.32 -9.16 20.55
C LEU A 442 -6.19 -7.69 20.14
N PHE A 443 -6.07 -6.82 21.13
CA PHE A 443 -6.00 -5.37 20.98
C PHE A 443 -4.61 -4.88 21.42
N CYS A 444 -3.73 -4.59 20.45
CA CYS A 444 -2.36 -4.21 20.74
C CYS A 444 -2.21 -2.73 21.05
N LEU A 445 -1.62 -2.42 22.22
CA LEU A 445 -1.12 -1.10 22.59
C LEU A 445 0.39 -1.09 22.33
N LEU A 446 0.79 -0.39 21.27
CA LEU A 446 2.18 -0.29 20.82
C LEU A 446 2.80 0.99 21.38
N PHE A 447 3.67 0.85 22.36
CA PHE A 447 4.38 1.95 23.01
C PHE A 447 5.73 2.20 22.31
N THR A 448 6.06 3.47 22.09
CA THR A 448 7.28 3.92 21.41
C THR A 448 8.14 4.82 22.28
N ASP A 449 7.61 5.96 22.71
CA ASP A 449 8.29 6.99 23.47
C ASP A 449 7.48 7.48 24.70
N GLU A 450 6.39 6.77 25.01
CA GLU A 450 5.53 7.07 26.14
C GLU A 450 6.24 6.83 27.49
N ARG A 451 6.02 7.73 28.44
CA ARG A 451 6.55 7.59 29.80
C ARG A 451 5.71 6.61 30.61
N ALA A 452 6.24 6.14 31.74
CA ALA A 452 5.58 5.16 32.59
C ALA A 452 4.17 5.59 33.05
N ASP A 453 4.02 6.86 33.43
CA ASP A 453 2.73 7.45 33.82
C ASP A 453 1.72 7.50 32.65
N GLU A 454 2.20 7.78 31.44
CA GLU A 454 1.40 7.76 30.22
C GLU A 454 0.97 6.35 29.86
N VAL A 455 1.88 5.36 29.95
CA VAL A 455 1.58 3.94 29.71
C VAL A 455 0.43 3.47 30.60
N HIS A 456 0.50 3.76 31.91
CA HIS A 456 -0.57 3.40 32.86
C HIS A 456 -1.91 4.04 32.47
N ARG A 457 -1.91 5.35 32.24
CA ARG A 457 -3.10 6.08 31.85
C ARG A 457 -3.73 5.51 30.57
N LEU A 458 -2.91 5.18 29.58
CA LEU A 458 -3.38 4.64 28.30
C LEU A 458 -3.99 3.24 28.46
N ILE A 459 -3.41 2.38 29.29
CA ILE A 459 -3.97 1.06 29.60
C ILE A 459 -5.34 1.21 30.30
N ASP A 460 -5.46 2.10 31.26
CA ASP A 460 -6.71 2.33 31.96
C ASP A 460 -7.79 2.93 31.04
N CYS A 461 -7.42 3.85 30.16
CA CYS A 461 -8.33 4.39 29.14
C CYS A 461 -8.76 3.31 28.14
N ALA A 462 -7.85 2.43 27.72
CA ALA A 462 -8.17 1.30 26.85
C ALA A 462 -9.18 0.34 27.49
N LYS A 463 -9.00 0.03 28.78
CA LYS A 463 -9.95 -0.81 29.56
C LYS A 463 -11.34 -0.19 29.67
N ARG A 464 -11.44 1.15 29.75
CA ARG A 464 -12.71 1.88 29.82
C ARG A 464 -13.32 2.24 28.47
N GLY A 465 -12.58 2.04 27.36
CA GLY A 465 -13.01 2.45 26.01
C GLY A 465 -13.02 3.98 25.82
N GLU A 466 -12.17 4.71 26.54
CA GLU A 466 -12.11 6.17 26.54
C GLU A 466 -10.90 6.64 25.74
N ASN A 467 -11.10 7.54 24.78
CA ASN A 467 -9.97 8.12 24.02
C ASN A 467 -9.42 9.35 24.77
N PRO A 468 -8.19 9.29 25.31
CA PRO A 468 -7.59 10.40 26.05
C PRO A 468 -6.85 11.42 25.17
N LEU A 469 -6.82 11.23 23.84
CA LEU A 469 -5.98 11.98 22.92
C LEU A 469 -6.77 13.07 22.19
N THR A 470 -6.15 14.23 22.00
CA THR A 470 -6.66 15.33 21.18
C THR A 470 -6.21 15.25 19.74
N ALA A 471 -5.03 14.66 19.48
CA ALA A 471 -4.47 14.46 18.14
C ALA A 471 -4.15 12.98 17.91
N PHE A 472 -4.86 12.36 16.98
CA PHE A 472 -4.72 10.94 16.67
C PHE A 472 -5.27 10.62 15.28
N THR A 473 -4.97 9.41 14.78
CA THR A 473 -5.54 8.85 13.55
C THR A 473 -6.42 7.63 13.85
N ARG A 474 -7.30 7.28 12.92
CA ARG A 474 -8.22 6.14 13.04
C ARG A 474 -7.84 4.95 12.18
N MET A 475 -6.89 5.11 11.27
CA MET A 475 -6.58 4.12 10.23
C MET A 475 -7.85 3.68 9.44
N TYR A 476 -7.83 2.50 8.85
CA TYR A 476 -8.96 1.96 8.07
C TYR A 476 -9.84 1.05 8.96
N ILE A 477 -10.71 1.65 9.75
CA ILE A 477 -11.67 0.90 10.60
C ILE A 477 -12.97 0.68 9.84
#